data_ae9962870c45671d521ff6bde74dd1b7
#
_entry.id   ae9962870c45671d521ff6bde74dd1b7
#
_cell.length_a   1.000
_cell.length_b   1.000
_cell.length_c   1.000
_cell.angle_alpha   90.00
_cell.angle_beta   90.00
_cell.angle_gamma   90.00
#
_symmetry.space_group_name_H-M   'P 1'
#
loop_
_entity.id
_entity.type
_entity.pdbx_description
1 polymer ?
#
loop_
_entity_poly.entity_id
_entity_poly.type
_entity_poly.pdbx_seq_one_letter_code
_entity_poly.pdbx_strand_id
1 'polypeptide(L)'
;MCIRDRVEKARVNHRAGNAVANSYMSNASSLMRTRILPAAAELFTLTSEKVTQQQQRLTRPQWVPLSGLVAALIFLGLAQWWLWRLTRRRLNRGFVVATGLLFIALAWASAANFATWASGHQGFETVSRPWDSLTASRIEAQQMRTSETLALVLRSSQQDMSVHFNSTVYSVNQALRNYEEALDESSDPTLIPQATQAVEDWSTTHEAFMEDLSTGDYDLSLI
;
A
#
# COMPACT_ATOMS: atom_id res chain seq x y z
N MET A 1 -13.96 -19.88 -21.99
CA MET A 1 -14.24 -18.81 -22.95
C MET A 1 -13.57 -17.54 -22.43
N CYS A 2 -12.61 -16.97 -23.17
CA CYS A 2 -11.76 -15.87 -22.72
C CYS A 2 -12.51 -14.53 -22.80
N ILE A 3 -12.20 -13.56 -21.92
CA ILE A 3 -12.78 -12.20 -21.98
C ILE A 3 -12.55 -11.56 -23.35
N ARG A 4 -11.35 -11.73 -23.90
CA ARG A 4 -10.99 -11.26 -25.23
C ARG A 4 -11.96 -11.74 -26.31
N ASP A 5 -12.36 -13.00 -26.26
CA ASP A 5 -13.32 -13.58 -27.21
C ASP A 5 -14.71 -12.95 -27.09
N ARG A 6 -15.15 -12.62 -25.87
CA ARG A 6 -16.44 -11.93 -25.63
C ARG A 6 -16.42 -10.48 -26.10
N VAL A 7 -15.31 -9.77 -25.85
CA VAL A 7 -15.15 -8.38 -26.31
C VAL A 7 -15.10 -8.32 -27.84
N GLU A 8 -14.40 -9.22 -28.51
CA GLU A 8 -14.37 -9.30 -29.97
C GLU A 8 -15.76 -9.62 -30.54
N LYS A 9 -16.50 -10.55 -29.94
CA LYS A 9 -17.90 -10.83 -30.33
C LYS A 9 -18.81 -9.63 -30.12
N ALA A 10 -18.65 -8.89 -29.01
CA ALA A 10 -19.38 -7.65 -28.76
C ALA A 10 -19.08 -6.62 -29.86
N ARG A 11 -17.81 -6.43 -30.20
CA ARG A 11 -17.34 -5.48 -31.21
C ARG A 11 -17.87 -5.79 -32.62
N VAL A 12 -17.82 -7.06 -33.01
CA VAL A 12 -18.36 -7.50 -34.31
C VAL A 12 -19.86 -7.31 -34.39
N ASN A 13 -20.61 -7.70 -33.35
CA ASN A 13 -22.06 -7.54 -33.32
C ASN A 13 -22.49 -6.08 -33.24
N HIS A 14 -21.73 -5.22 -32.54
CA HIS A 14 -22.00 -3.78 -32.49
C HIS A 14 -21.86 -3.14 -33.88
N ARG A 15 -20.81 -3.48 -34.62
CA ARG A 15 -20.62 -3.01 -36.00
C ARG A 15 -21.72 -3.51 -36.97
N ALA A 16 -22.30 -4.66 -36.69
CA ALA A 16 -23.42 -5.22 -37.40
C ALA A 16 -24.80 -4.70 -36.97
N GLY A 17 -24.88 -3.76 -36.03
CA GLY A 17 -26.16 -3.23 -35.50
C GLY A 17 -26.94 -4.25 -34.67
N ASN A 18 -26.34 -5.33 -34.22
CA ASN A 18 -27.03 -6.41 -33.52
C ASN A 18 -27.20 -6.06 -32.02
N ALA A 19 -28.45 -6.11 -31.52
CA ALA A 19 -28.77 -5.87 -30.11
C ALA A 19 -28.06 -6.80 -29.11
N VAL A 20 -27.55 -7.97 -29.58
CA VAL A 20 -26.80 -8.95 -28.78
C VAL A 20 -25.41 -8.42 -28.37
N ALA A 21 -24.90 -7.38 -29.03
CA ALA A 21 -23.62 -6.75 -28.68
C ALA A 21 -23.58 -6.30 -27.22
N ASN A 22 -24.67 -5.69 -26.73
CA ASN A 22 -24.80 -5.22 -25.35
C ASN A 22 -24.72 -6.37 -24.34
N SER A 23 -25.30 -7.53 -24.65
CA SER A 23 -25.23 -8.73 -23.80
C SER A 23 -23.81 -9.28 -23.67
N TYR A 24 -23.04 -9.28 -24.77
CA TYR A 24 -21.64 -9.71 -24.72
C TYR A 24 -20.77 -8.73 -23.95
N MET A 25 -21.00 -7.43 -24.09
CA MET A 25 -20.28 -6.39 -23.36
C MET A 25 -20.59 -6.46 -21.85
N SER A 26 -21.87 -6.54 -21.48
CA SER A 26 -22.32 -6.73 -20.12
C SER A 26 -21.72 -7.97 -19.47
N ASN A 27 -21.71 -9.10 -20.19
CA ASN A 27 -21.16 -10.36 -19.71
C ASN A 27 -19.63 -10.32 -19.57
N ALA A 28 -18.92 -9.62 -20.46
CA ALA A 28 -17.47 -9.41 -20.35
C ALA A 28 -17.14 -8.51 -19.14
N SER A 29 -17.90 -7.44 -18.96
CA SER A 29 -17.77 -6.52 -17.84
C SER A 29 -18.09 -7.18 -16.50
N SER A 30 -19.17 -7.98 -16.44
CA SER A 30 -19.51 -8.71 -15.22
C SER A 30 -18.41 -9.70 -14.83
N LEU A 31 -17.82 -10.43 -15.79
CA LEU A 31 -16.71 -11.33 -15.53
C LEU A 31 -15.46 -10.60 -15.02
N MET A 32 -15.17 -9.42 -15.55
CA MET A 32 -14.09 -8.56 -15.08
C MET A 32 -14.34 -8.17 -13.61
N ARG A 33 -15.52 -7.67 -13.28
CA ARG A 33 -15.89 -7.20 -11.93
C ARG A 33 -16.00 -8.33 -10.90
N THR A 34 -16.56 -9.49 -11.28
CA THR A 34 -16.84 -10.56 -10.32
C THR A 34 -15.70 -11.52 -10.11
N ARG A 35 -14.76 -11.60 -11.06
CA ARG A 35 -13.66 -12.58 -10.97
C ARG A 35 -12.27 -11.95 -11.06
N ILE A 36 -12.03 -11.07 -12.03
CA ILE A 36 -10.65 -10.59 -12.27
C ILE A 36 -10.27 -9.49 -11.30
N LEU A 37 -11.13 -8.48 -11.13
CA LEU A 37 -10.85 -7.38 -10.20
C LEU A 37 -10.73 -7.85 -8.74
N PRO A 38 -11.61 -8.70 -8.21
CA PRO A 38 -11.45 -9.23 -6.86
C PRO A 38 -10.19 -10.07 -6.70
N ALA A 39 -9.85 -10.93 -7.67
CA ALA A 39 -8.64 -11.74 -7.63
C ALA A 39 -7.37 -10.87 -7.71
N ALA A 40 -7.38 -9.80 -8.50
CA ALA A 40 -6.27 -8.84 -8.55
C ALA A 40 -6.14 -8.03 -7.26
N ALA A 41 -7.26 -7.62 -6.66
CA ALA A 41 -7.29 -6.92 -5.38
C ALA A 41 -6.78 -7.84 -4.23
N GLU A 42 -7.22 -9.10 -4.21
CA GLU A 42 -6.74 -10.10 -3.26
C GLU A 42 -5.22 -10.35 -3.41
N LEU A 43 -4.74 -10.46 -4.64
CA LEU A 43 -3.30 -10.61 -4.91
C LEU A 43 -2.52 -9.37 -4.43
N PHE A 44 -3.05 -8.18 -4.65
CA PHE A 44 -2.43 -6.94 -4.18
C PHE A 44 -2.38 -6.89 -2.65
N THR A 45 -3.49 -7.18 -1.96
CA THR A 45 -3.53 -7.21 -0.49
C THR A 45 -2.58 -8.25 0.09
N LEU A 46 -2.57 -9.48 -0.45
CA LEU A 46 -1.65 -10.53 -0.01
C LEU A 46 -0.18 -10.16 -0.24
N THR A 47 0.12 -9.48 -1.35
CA THR A 47 1.48 -9.07 -1.66
C THR A 47 1.92 -7.92 -0.75
N SER A 48 1.07 -6.92 -0.57
CA SER A 48 1.32 -5.78 0.33
C SER A 48 1.48 -6.25 1.78
N GLU A 49 0.62 -7.15 2.24
CA GLU A 49 0.71 -7.74 3.57
C GLU A 49 2.01 -8.53 3.77
N LYS A 50 2.44 -9.32 2.79
CA LYS A 50 3.73 -10.03 2.84
C LYS A 50 4.93 -9.09 2.85
N VAL A 51 4.90 -8.04 2.04
CA VAL A 51 5.96 -7.02 2.03
C VAL A 51 6.03 -6.33 3.40
N THR A 52 4.88 -5.94 3.95
CA THR A 52 4.78 -5.34 5.28
C THR A 52 5.30 -6.28 6.38
N GLN A 53 4.93 -7.55 6.33
CA GLN A 53 5.44 -8.56 7.29
C GLN A 53 6.95 -8.76 7.16
N GLN A 54 7.50 -8.79 5.95
CA GLN A 54 8.93 -8.90 5.73
C GLN A 54 9.68 -7.67 6.23
N GLN A 55 9.16 -6.47 5.96
CA GLN A 55 9.71 -5.22 6.49
C GLN A 55 9.67 -5.17 8.01
N GLN A 56 8.54 -5.55 8.63
CA GLN A 56 8.44 -5.66 10.08
C GLN A 56 9.41 -6.68 10.69
N ARG A 57 9.73 -7.76 9.97
CA ARG A 57 10.76 -8.72 10.42
C ARG A 57 12.17 -8.14 10.35
N LEU A 58 12.47 -7.33 9.33
CA LEU A 58 13.76 -6.66 9.17
C LEU A 58 13.94 -5.52 10.18
N THR A 59 12.85 -4.85 10.55
CA THR A 59 12.87 -3.77 11.54
C THR A 59 12.75 -4.26 12.99
N ARG A 60 12.48 -5.55 13.23
CA ARG A 60 12.51 -6.10 14.60
C ARG A 60 13.95 -6.15 15.12
N PRO A 61 14.20 -5.69 16.36
CA PRO A 61 15.52 -5.84 16.97
C PRO A 61 15.91 -7.30 16.97
N GLN A 62 17.09 -7.57 16.42
CA GLN A 62 17.63 -8.93 16.33
C GLN A 62 18.11 -9.40 17.71
N TRP A 63 17.17 -9.88 18.52
CA TRP A 63 17.46 -10.36 19.87
C TRP A 63 18.40 -11.57 19.93
N VAL A 64 18.41 -12.41 18.87
CA VAL A 64 19.21 -13.63 18.83
C VAL A 64 20.72 -13.36 18.90
N PRO A 65 21.34 -12.50 18.06
CA PRO A 65 22.76 -12.20 18.19
C PRO A 65 23.09 -11.40 19.45
N LEU A 66 22.19 -10.51 19.90
CA LEU A 66 22.36 -9.74 21.12
C LEU A 66 22.36 -10.65 22.37
N SER A 67 21.46 -11.61 22.45
CA SER A 67 21.41 -12.56 23.56
C SER A 67 22.64 -13.44 23.62
N GLY A 68 23.20 -13.85 22.46
CA GLY A 68 24.46 -14.58 22.39
C GLY A 68 25.66 -13.79 22.93
N LEU A 69 25.76 -12.51 22.56
CA LEU A 69 26.79 -11.62 23.06
C LEU A 69 26.68 -11.37 24.58
N VAL A 70 25.46 -11.17 25.07
CA VAL A 70 25.20 -11.02 26.52
C VAL A 70 25.54 -12.30 27.27
N ALA A 71 25.16 -13.47 26.76
CA ALA A 71 25.51 -14.75 27.36
C ALA A 71 27.03 -14.97 27.41
N ALA A 72 27.75 -14.59 26.34
CA ALA A 72 29.22 -14.66 26.31
C ALA A 72 29.86 -13.72 27.35
N LEU A 73 29.33 -12.49 27.52
CA LEU A 73 29.77 -11.56 28.56
C LEU A 73 29.57 -12.12 29.98
N ILE A 74 28.39 -12.70 30.23
CA ILE A 74 28.08 -13.32 31.54
C ILE A 74 29.02 -14.48 31.80
N PHE A 75 29.24 -15.35 30.81
CA PHE A 75 30.15 -16.50 30.91
C PHE A 75 31.59 -16.04 31.21
N LEU A 76 32.08 -15.01 30.49
CA LEU A 76 33.43 -14.45 30.70
C LEU A 76 33.55 -13.83 32.12
N GLY A 77 32.50 -13.12 32.55
CA GLY A 77 32.48 -12.54 33.91
C GLY A 77 32.52 -13.61 35.00
N LEU A 78 31.73 -14.68 34.83
CA LEU A 78 31.71 -15.82 35.76
C LEU A 78 33.08 -16.55 35.78
N ALA A 79 33.68 -16.75 34.61
CA ALA A 79 35.03 -17.33 34.49
C ALA A 79 36.07 -16.48 35.20
N GLN A 80 36.03 -15.15 35.03
CA GLN A 80 36.93 -14.21 35.73
C GLN A 80 36.73 -14.24 37.23
N TRP A 81 35.48 -14.25 37.70
CA TRP A 81 35.14 -14.32 39.12
C TRP A 81 35.61 -15.63 39.74
N TRP A 82 35.43 -16.78 39.04
CA TRP A 82 35.87 -18.10 39.47
C TRP A 82 37.41 -18.21 39.54
N LEU A 83 38.10 -17.71 38.50
CA LEU A 83 39.58 -17.65 38.50
C LEU A 83 40.10 -16.77 39.63
N TRP A 84 39.48 -15.63 39.88
CA TRP A 84 39.88 -14.72 40.97
C TRP A 84 39.73 -15.39 42.32
N ARG A 85 38.66 -16.15 42.52
CA ARG A 85 38.42 -16.89 43.76
C ARG A 85 39.41 -18.04 43.95
N LEU A 86 39.81 -18.72 42.87
CA LEU A 86 40.69 -19.90 42.93
C LEU A 86 42.17 -19.54 43.05
N THR A 87 42.66 -18.52 42.28
CA THR A 87 44.09 -18.20 42.15
C THR A 87 44.56 -17.04 43.02
N ARG A 88 43.65 -16.32 43.69
CA ARG A 88 43.96 -15.09 44.48
C ARG A 88 44.83 -14.05 43.73
N ARG A 89 45.09 -14.25 42.44
CA ARG A 89 45.89 -13.33 41.62
C ARG A 89 44.94 -12.30 40.97
N ARG A 90 45.35 -11.02 41.06
CA ARG A 90 44.64 -9.91 40.46
C ARG A 90 44.60 -10.06 38.94
N LEU A 91 43.41 -9.99 38.36
CA LEU A 91 43.03 -9.83 36.96
C LEU A 91 44.07 -10.19 35.89
N ASN A 92 43.83 -11.29 35.18
CA ASN A 92 44.61 -11.62 34.00
C ASN A 92 44.34 -10.57 32.91
N ARG A 93 45.38 -9.80 32.49
CA ARG A 93 45.25 -8.70 31.51
C ARG A 93 44.57 -9.15 30.22
N GLY A 94 44.75 -10.38 29.76
CA GLY A 94 44.11 -10.92 28.57
C GLY A 94 42.60 -11.03 28.72
N PHE A 95 42.08 -11.47 29.88
CA PHE A 95 40.65 -11.55 30.13
C PHE A 95 39.98 -10.17 30.24
N VAL A 96 40.65 -9.18 30.80
CA VAL A 96 40.14 -7.80 30.88
C VAL A 96 40.02 -7.19 29.48
N VAL A 97 41.04 -7.37 28.64
CA VAL A 97 41.03 -6.92 27.24
C VAL A 97 39.91 -7.62 26.46
N ALA A 98 39.78 -8.95 26.60
CA ALA A 98 38.69 -9.70 25.92
C ALA A 98 37.31 -9.22 26.33
N THR A 99 37.07 -8.97 27.64
CA THR A 99 35.78 -8.43 28.13
C THR A 99 35.55 -7.02 27.60
N GLY A 100 36.55 -6.17 27.57
CA GLY A 100 36.49 -4.82 27.02
C GLY A 100 36.11 -4.81 25.53
N LEU A 101 36.77 -5.67 24.74
CA LEU A 101 36.46 -5.82 23.30
C LEU A 101 35.02 -6.35 23.08
N LEU A 102 34.59 -7.29 23.90
CA LEU A 102 33.22 -7.84 23.81
C LEU A 102 32.17 -6.80 24.20
N PHE A 103 32.48 -5.93 25.15
CA PHE A 103 31.64 -4.81 25.54
C PHE A 103 31.52 -3.76 24.43
N ILE A 104 32.64 -3.45 23.76
CA ILE A 104 32.66 -2.56 22.60
C ILE A 104 31.85 -3.16 21.44
N ALA A 105 32.02 -4.46 21.17
CA ALA A 105 31.26 -5.16 20.14
C ALA A 105 29.73 -5.15 20.44
N LEU A 106 29.34 -5.36 21.68
CA LEU A 106 27.96 -5.30 22.10
C LEU A 106 27.37 -3.88 21.94
N ALA A 107 28.11 -2.86 22.35
CA ALA A 107 27.72 -1.46 22.21
C ALA A 107 27.54 -1.08 20.73
N TRP A 108 28.49 -1.47 19.88
CA TRP A 108 28.44 -1.26 18.44
C TRP A 108 27.24 -1.98 17.81
N ALA A 109 27.05 -3.26 18.11
CA ALA A 109 25.92 -4.05 17.58
C ALA A 109 24.57 -3.49 18.03
N SER A 110 24.48 -3.01 19.27
CA SER A 110 23.27 -2.37 19.79
C SER A 110 22.98 -1.03 19.09
N ALA A 111 24.00 -0.21 18.88
CA ALA A 111 23.87 1.07 18.18
C ALA A 111 23.49 0.86 16.69
N ALA A 112 24.12 -0.08 16.01
CA ALA A 112 23.79 -0.43 14.62
C ALA A 112 22.37 -0.97 14.49
N ASN A 113 21.93 -1.82 15.41
CA ASN A 113 20.58 -2.38 15.43
C ASN A 113 19.53 -1.30 15.70
N PHE A 114 19.82 -0.37 16.62
CA PHE A 114 18.96 0.77 16.90
C PHE A 114 18.85 1.71 15.69
N ALA A 115 19.97 2.04 15.04
CA ALA A 115 19.99 2.88 13.85
C ALA A 115 19.19 2.24 12.70
N THR A 116 19.35 0.94 12.45
CA THR A 116 18.58 0.21 11.43
C THR A 116 17.10 0.20 11.76
N TRP A 117 16.75 0.00 13.03
CA TRP A 117 15.35 0.03 13.47
C TRP A 117 14.74 1.43 13.29
N ALA A 118 15.41 2.48 13.71
CA ALA A 118 14.92 3.86 13.60
C ALA A 118 14.73 4.27 12.14
N SER A 119 15.73 4.03 11.28
CA SER A 119 15.64 4.35 9.84
C SER A 119 14.57 3.53 9.12
N GLY A 120 14.43 2.25 9.44
CA GLY A 120 13.43 1.37 8.84
C GLY A 120 12.02 1.75 9.23
N HIS A 121 11.79 2.09 10.50
CA HIS A 121 10.47 2.53 10.98
C HIS A 121 10.08 3.87 10.36
N GLN A 122 10.98 4.83 10.34
CA GLN A 122 10.75 6.14 9.76
C GLN A 122 10.45 6.05 8.25
N GLY A 123 11.26 5.30 7.49
CA GLY A 123 11.03 5.13 6.05
C GLY A 123 9.73 4.40 5.71
N PHE A 124 9.28 3.49 6.56
CA PHE A 124 8.00 2.80 6.35
C PHE A 124 6.80 3.73 6.57
N GLU A 125 6.79 4.50 7.66
CA GLU A 125 5.66 5.39 7.99
C GLU A 125 5.60 6.60 7.04
N THR A 126 6.75 7.15 6.64
CA THR A 126 6.79 8.37 5.81
C THR A 126 6.68 8.11 4.31
N VAL A 127 7.07 6.93 3.82
CA VAL A 127 7.10 6.66 2.39
C VAL A 127 6.16 5.52 1.98
N SER A 128 6.31 4.33 2.59
CA SER A 128 5.59 3.14 2.10
C SER A 128 4.09 3.23 2.35
N ARG A 129 3.68 3.66 3.53
CA ARG A 129 2.26 3.73 3.93
C ARG A 129 1.46 4.75 3.10
N PRO A 130 1.91 6.00 2.94
CA PRO A 130 1.22 6.97 2.10
C PRO A 130 1.16 6.54 0.63
N TRP A 131 2.24 5.95 0.12
CA TRP A 131 2.29 5.43 -1.24
C TRP A 131 1.29 4.28 -1.48
N ASP A 132 1.16 3.36 -0.54
CA ASP A 132 0.18 2.27 -0.62
C ASP A 132 -1.25 2.80 -0.62
N SER A 133 -1.56 3.79 0.23
CA SER A 133 -2.89 4.42 0.30
C SER A 133 -3.23 5.17 -0.99
N LEU A 134 -2.28 5.91 -1.58
CA LEU A 134 -2.46 6.57 -2.88
C LEU A 134 -2.68 5.56 -4.02
N THR A 135 -1.94 4.46 -4.01
CA THR A 135 -2.09 3.42 -5.03
C THR A 135 -3.45 2.75 -4.94
N ALA A 136 -3.90 2.41 -3.73
CA ALA A 136 -5.22 1.84 -3.49
C ALA A 136 -6.34 2.80 -3.93
N SER A 137 -6.27 4.07 -3.53
CA SER A 137 -7.27 5.08 -3.90
C SER A 137 -7.31 5.35 -5.41
N ARG A 138 -6.16 5.32 -6.09
CA ARG A 138 -6.08 5.39 -7.55
C ARG A 138 -6.80 4.23 -8.22
N ILE A 139 -6.65 3.01 -7.69
CA ILE A 139 -7.34 1.83 -8.22
C ILE A 139 -8.85 1.99 -8.05
N GLU A 140 -9.32 2.44 -6.87
CA GLU A 140 -10.74 2.69 -6.61
C GLU A 140 -11.31 3.77 -7.55
N ALA A 141 -10.60 4.88 -7.75
CA ALA A 141 -10.99 5.93 -8.68
C ALA A 141 -11.10 5.44 -10.12
N GLN A 142 -10.16 4.61 -10.58
CA GLN A 142 -10.22 4.01 -11.92
C GLN A 142 -11.39 3.03 -12.06
N GLN A 143 -11.71 2.28 -11.02
CA GLN A 143 -12.86 1.39 -11.01
C GLN A 143 -14.17 2.19 -11.06
N MET A 144 -14.24 3.31 -10.34
CA MET A 144 -15.41 4.18 -10.35
C MET A 144 -15.64 4.80 -11.73
N ARG A 145 -14.60 5.36 -12.35
CA ARG A 145 -14.68 5.89 -13.73
C ARG A 145 -15.13 4.83 -14.74
N THR A 146 -14.64 3.61 -14.59
CA THR A 146 -15.08 2.49 -15.44
C THR A 146 -16.56 2.17 -15.21
N SER A 147 -17.03 2.30 -13.97
CA SER A 147 -18.43 2.09 -13.60
C SER A 147 -19.33 3.15 -14.21
N GLU A 148 -18.94 4.42 -14.18
CA GLU A 148 -19.64 5.54 -14.81
C GLU A 148 -19.78 5.32 -16.33
N THR A 149 -18.67 5.04 -16.99
CA THR A 149 -18.67 4.76 -18.43
C THR A 149 -19.56 3.59 -18.80
N LEU A 150 -19.58 2.53 -17.97
CA LEU A 150 -20.41 1.36 -18.22
C LEU A 150 -21.90 1.63 -17.95
N ALA A 151 -22.22 2.48 -16.98
CA ALA A 151 -23.58 2.88 -16.70
C ALA A 151 -24.20 3.62 -17.88
N LEU A 152 -23.44 4.48 -18.55
CA LEU A 152 -23.86 5.11 -19.82
C LEU A 152 -24.19 4.07 -20.89
N VAL A 153 -23.31 3.10 -21.09
CA VAL A 153 -23.49 2.08 -22.15
C VAL A 153 -24.69 1.16 -21.84
N LEU A 154 -24.89 0.79 -20.57
CA LEU A 154 -25.91 -0.18 -20.16
C LEU A 154 -27.22 0.47 -19.73
N ARG A 155 -27.29 1.79 -19.60
CA ARG A 155 -28.45 2.53 -19.08
C ARG A 155 -28.98 1.94 -17.77
N SER A 156 -28.08 1.57 -16.86
CA SER A 156 -28.39 0.89 -15.61
C SER A 156 -28.62 1.87 -14.45
N SER A 157 -29.31 1.42 -13.39
CA SER A 157 -29.78 2.23 -12.27
C SER A 157 -28.68 2.99 -11.50
N GLN A 158 -29.02 4.22 -11.13
CA GLN A 158 -28.15 5.28 -10.62
C GLN A 158 -27.88 5.20 -9.11
N GLN A 159 -28.72 4.55 -8.33
CA GLN A 159 -28.75 4.72 -6.87
C GLN A 159 -27.52 4.14 -6.15
N ASP A 160 -26.97 3.01 -6.63
CA ASP A 160 -25.76 2.42 -6.06
C ASP A 160 -24.50 3.17 -6.48
N MET A 161 -24.56 3.93 -7.58
CA MET A 161 -23.41 4.63 -8.14
C MET A 161 -22.99 5.84 -7.30
N SER A 162 -23.97 6.64 -6.84
CA SER A 162 -23.67 7.83 -6.01
C SER A 162 -23.04 7.46 -4.66
N VAL A 163 -23.48 6.37 -4.04
CA VAL A 163 -22.91 5.87 -2.79
C VAL A 163 -21.46 5.42 -3.00
N HIS A 164 -21.20 4.66 -4.06
CA HIS A 164 -19.86 4.23 -4.41
C HIS A 164 -18.95 5.40 -4.77
N PHE A 165 -19.46 6.37 -5.51
CA PHE A 165 -18.72 7.57 -5.86
C PHE A 165 -18.25 8.33 -4.61
N ASN A 166 -19.19 8.65 -3.71
CA ASN A 166 -18.89 9.39 -2.49
C ASN A 166 -17.86 8.64 -1.60
N SER A 167 -17.96 7.31 -1.50
CA SER A 167 -16.97 6.52 -0.77
C SER A 167 -15.57 6.56 -1.43
N THR A 168 -15.52 6.55 -2.76
CA THR A 168 -14.26 6.65 -3.51
C THR A 168 -13.62 8.03 -3.36
N VAL A 169 -14.39 9.11 -3.47
CA VAL A 169 -13.90 10.49 -3.25
C VAL A 169 -13.38 10.66 -1.84
N TYR A 170 -14.08 10.11 -0.84
CA TYR A 170 -13.60 10.12 0.55
C TYR A 170 -12.26 9.39 0.70
N SER A 171 -12.14 8.19 0.12
CA SER A 171 -10.92 7.39 0.13
C SER A 171 -9.74 8.11 -0.53
N VAL A 172 -9.96 8.75 -1.70
CA VAL A 172 -8.93 9.54 -2.39
C VAL A 172 -8.49 10.73 -1.56
N ASN A 173 -9.44 11.50 -1.02
CA ASN A 173 -9.12 12.67 -0.19
C ASN A 173 -8.37 12.28 1.09
N GLN A 174 -8.70 11.14 1.68
CA GLN A 174 -7.97 10.64 2.85
C GLN A 174 -6.56 10.20 2.49
N ALA A 175 -6.38 9.55 1.35
CA ALA A 175 -5.05 9.17 0.85
C ALA A 175 -4.17 10.40 0.54
N LEU A 176 -4.76 11.47 -0.03
CA LEU A 176 -4.06 12.72 -0.28
C LEU A 176 -3.63 13.40 1.02
N ARG A 177 -4.49 13.47 2.05
CA ARG A 177 -4.12 14.00 3.37
C ARG A 177 -3.01 13.20 4.03
N ASN A 178 -3.11 11.87 4.02
CA ASN A 178 -2.07 11.00 4.59
C ASN A 178 -0.72 11.18 3.88
N TYR A 179 -0.75 11.46 2.57
CA TYR A 179 0.45 11.74 1.80
C TYR A 179 0.99 13.13 2.10
N GLU A 180 0.14 14.15 2.23
CA GLU A 180 0.51 15.51 2.61
C GLU A 180 1.20 15.56 3.98
N GLU A 181 0.66 14.85 4.98
CA GLU A 181 1.26 14.73 6.32
C GLU A 181 2.64 14.05 6.31
N ALA A 182 2.91 13.22 5.29
CA ALA A 182 4.17 12.51 5.15
C ALA A 182 5.19 13.22 4.26
N LEU A 183 4.81 14.31 3.58
CA LEU A 183 5.70 15.07 2.71
C LEU A 183 6.83 15.74 3.49
N ASP A 184 8.02 15.70 2.92
CA ASP A 184 9.20 16.43 3.39
C ASP A 184 9.29 17.79 2.67
N GLU A 185 10.03 18.77 3.24
CA GLU A 185 10.26 20.12 2.67
C GLU A 185 10.84 20.11 1.24
N SER A 186 11.41 19.00 0.79
CA SER A 186 11.95 18.82 -0.55
C SER A 186 10.91 18.49 -1.63
N SER A 187 9.66 18.23 -1.24
CA SER A 187 8.59 17.82 -2.16
C SER A 187 7.96 19.03 -2.87
N ASP A 188 7.46 18.82 -4.09
CA ASP A 188 6.79 19.86 -4.85
C ASP A 188 5.45 20.24 -4.18
N PRO A 189 5.31 21.48 -3.65
CA PRO A 189 4.12 21.90 -2.92
C PRO A 189 2.87 22.04 -3.81
N THR A 190 3.02 21.98 -5.13
CA THR A 190 1.92 22.20 -6.08
C THR A 190 1.14 20.93 -6.39
N LEU A 191 1.70 19.74 -6.12
CA LEU A 191 1.11 18.44 -6.50
C LEU A 191 -0.18 18.15 -5.73
N ILE A 192 -0.22 18.38 -4.42
CA ILE A 192 -1.40 18.13 -3.61
C ILE A 192 -2.57 19.04 -3.95
N PRO A 193 -2.39 20.38 -4.04
CA PRO A 193 -3.46 21.26 -4.49
C PRO A 193 -3.99 20.91 -5.88
N GLN A 194 -3.11 20.56 -6.82
CA GLN A 194 -3.54 20.11 -8.16
C GLN A 194 -4.36 18.82 -8.11
N ALA A 195 -3.94 17.84 -7.31
CA ALA A 195 -4.67 16.59 -7.14
C ALA A 195 -6.03 16.81 -6.47
N THR A 196 -6.10 17.67 -5.45
CA THR A 196 -7.35 18.03 -4.77
C THR A 196 -8.30 18.73 -5.72
N GLN A 197 -7.79 19.70 -6.52
CA GLN A 197 -8.59 20.37 -7.53
C GLN A 197 -9.15 19.39 -8.57
N ALA A 198 -8.34 18.43 -9.02
CA ALA A 198 -8.79 17.40 -9.97
C ALA A 198 -9.89 16.51 -9.38
N VAL A 199 -9.89 16.24 -8.07
CA VAL A 199 -10.96 15.50 -7.38
C VAL A 199 -12.24 16.34 -7.29
N GLU A 200 -12.12 17.64 -7.02
CA GLU A 200 -13.27 18.57 -7.01
C GLU A 200 -13.89 18.70 -8.41
N ASP A 201 -13.08 18.86 -9.45
CA ASP A 201 -13.53 18.92 -10.84
C ASP A 201 -14.24 17.60 -11.24
N TRP A 202 -13.70 16.47 -10.81
CA TRP A 202 -14.35 15.17 -11.03
C TRP A 202 -15.67 15.06 -10.30
N SER A 203 -15.78 15.55 -9.05
CA SER A 203 -17.02 15.54 -8.28
C SER A 203 -18.09 16.41 -8.96
N THR A 204 -17.75 17.61 -9.43
CA THR A 204 -18.66 18.50 -10.16
C THR A 204 -19.14 17.86 -11.47
N THR A 205 -18.23 17.21 -12.20
CA THR A 205 -18.55 16.51 -13.44
C THR A 205 -19.47 15.31 -13.17
N HIS A 206 -19.25 14.59 -12.06
CA HIS A 206 -20.11 13.47 -11.65
C HIS A 206 -21.53 13.94 -11.31
N GLU A 207 -21.68 15.06 -10.62
CA GLU A 207 -23.01 15.62 -10.30
C GLU A 207 -23.77 15.99 -11.58
N ALA A 208 -23.12 16.71 -12.52
CA ALA A 208 -23.70 17.03 -13.82
C ALA A 208 -24.08 15.76 -14.60
N PHE A 209 -23.21 14.76 -14.61
CA PHE A 209 -23.46 13.46 -15.22
C PHE A 209 -24.67 12.74 -14.63
N MET A 210 -24.84 12.79 -13.30
CA MET A 210 -26.01 12.18 -12.63
C MET A 210 -27.31 12.92 -12.94
N GLU A 211 -27.25 14.24 -13.09
CA GLU A 211 -28.38 15.08 -13.50
C GLU A 211 -28.82 14.75 -14.93
N ASP A 212 -27.89 14.69 -15.90
CA ASP A 212 -28.16 14.32 -17.29
C ASP A 212 -28.74 12.90 -17.39
N LEU A 213 -28.22 11.94 -16.64
CA LEU A 213 -28.78 10.59 -16.57
C LEU A 213 -30.23 10.59 -16.01
N SER A 214 -30.54 11.47 -15.05
CA SER A 214 -31.87 11.55 -14.43
C SER A 214 -32.91 12.15 -15.37
N THR A 215 -32.51 13.13 -16.19
CA THR A 215 -33.34 13.81 -17.16
C THR A 215 -33.54 13.05 -18.47
N GLY A 216 -32.68 12.03 -18.71
CA GLY A 216 -32.70 11.23 -19.94
C GLY A 216 -32.08 11.94 -21.14
N ASP A 217 -31.36 13.03 -20.93
CA ASP A 217 -30.68 13.80 -21.98
C ASP A 217 -29.25 13.24 -22.18
N TYR A 218 -29.18 12.16 -22.96
CA TYR A 218 -27.92 11.43 -23.19
C TYR A 218 -26.96 12.10 -24.18
N ASP A 219 -27.44 13.11 -24.93
CA ASP A 219 -26.61 13.77 -25.95
C ASP A 219 -25.57 14.73 -25.33
N LEU A 220 -25.86 15.32 -24.18
CA LEU A 220 -24.94 16.23 -23.48
C LEU A 220 -23.87 15.52 -22.66
N SER A 221 -24.08 14.27 -22.28
CA SER A 221 -23.14 13.49 -21.44
C SER A 221 -21.94 12.89 -22.20
N LEU A 222 -21.87 13.09 -23.53
CA LEU A 222 -20.83 12.56 -24.42
C LEU A 222 -19.75 13.60 -24.82
N ILE A 223 -19.87 14.85 -24.39
CA ILE A 223 -18.92 15.94 -24.61
C ILE A 223 -18.02 16.09 -23.41
#